data_bc1d7455d0096d971c116d1494849fc0
#
_entry.id   bc1d7455d0096d971c116d1494849fc0
#
_cell.length_a   1.000
_cell.length_b   1.000
_cell.length_c   1.000
_cell.angle_alpha   90.00
_cell.angle_beta   90.00
_cell.angle_gamma   90.00
#
_symmetry.space_group_name_H-M   'P 1'
#
loop_
_entity.id
_entity.type
_entity.pdbx_description
1 polymer ?
#
loop_
_entity_poly.entity_id
_entity_poly.type
_entity_poly.pdbx_seq_one_letter_code
_entity_poly.pdbx_strand_id
1 'polypeptide(L)'
;MIESVLRFAAVSRFVIADLSDPKWVLAELQQVVPAFRSLPVVPIIEATQNEKEVIAHFEGYASVDHVVRYRDESHLRSILTSSIIRRAETMYDALKPRTLIY
;
A
#
# COMPACT_ATOMS: atom_id res chain seq x y z
N MET A 1 -6.90 -10.12 14.82
CA MET A 1 -6.22 -10.10 13.53
C MET A 1 -6.52 -8.88 12.72
N ILE A 2 -7.71 -8.75 12.14
CA ILE A 2 -8.07 -7.53 11.40
C ILE A 2 -8.01 -6.30 12.29
N GLU A 3 -8.45 -6.43 13.51
CA GLU A 3 -8.40 -5.34 14.48
C GLU A 3 -6.98 -4.85 14.77
N SER A 4 -6.02 -5.78 14.85
CA SER A 4 -4.60 -5.43 15.01
C SER A 4 -4.07 -4.69 13.79
N VAL A 5 -4.44 -5.11 12.59
CA VAL A 5 -4.05 -4.45 11.35
C VAL A 5 -4.57 -3.01 11.33
N LEU A 6 -5.82 -2.78 11.74
CA LEU A 6 -6.39 -1.44 11.79
C LEU A 6 -5.65 -0.55 12.79
N ARG A 7 -5.24 -1.08 13.92
CA ARG A 7 -4.45 -0.32 14.91
C ARG A 7 -3.09 0.09 14.37
N PHE A 8 -2.40 -0.83 13.70
CA PHE A 8 -1.12 -0.52 13.07
C PHE A 8 -1.28 0.50 11.96
N ALA A 9 -2.32 0.37 11.14
CA ALA A 9 -2.59 1.33 10.09
C ALA A 9 -2.82 2.74 10.62
N ALA A 10 -3.50 2.86 11.76
CA ALA A 10 -3.80 4.15 12.37
C ALA A 10 -2.54 4.91 12.82
N VAL A 11 -1.45 4.22 13.12
CA VAL A 11 -0.19 4.83 13.56
C VAL A 11 0.91 4.78 12.50
N SER A 12 0.65 4.18 11.36
CA SER A 12 1.63 4.05 10.28
C SER A 12 1.57 5.25 9.33
N ARG A 13 2.70 5.52 8.68
CA ARG A 13 2.78 6.55 7.64
C ARG A 13 2.39 6.02 6.27
N PHE A 14 2.60 4.74 6.04
CA PHE A 14 2.24 4.07 4.78
C PHE A 14 2.23 2.56 5.00
N VAL A 15 1.70 1.85 4.01
CA VAL A 15 1.64 0.39 3.99
C VAL A 15 2.27 -0.10 2.69
N ILE A 16 3.13 -1.11 2.78
CA ILE A 16 3.61 -1.85 1.63
C ILE A 16 2.90 -3.19 1.65
N ALA A 17 2.15 -3.48 0.61
CA ALA A 17 1.31 -4.67 0.55
C ALA A 17 1.82 -5.63 -0.54
N ASP A 18 2.30 -6.80 -0.13
CA ASP A 18 2.74 -7.83 -1.06
C ASP A 18 1.53 -8.63 -1.55
N LEU A 19 1.20 -8.50 -2.83
CA LEU A 19 0.05 -9.16 -3.44
C LEU A 19 0.35 -10.58 -3.93
N SER A 20 1.55 -11.10 -3.68
CA SER A 20 1.94 -12.43 -4.13
C SER A 20 1.15 -13.54 -3.44
N ASP A 21 0.55 -13.25 -2.27
CA ASP A 21 -0.41 -14.13 -1.62
C ASP A 21 -1.72 -13.36 -1.40
N PRO A 22 -2.60 -13.35 -2.41
CA PRO A 22 -3.76 -12.45 -2.39
C PRO A 22 -4.82 -12.78 -1.35
N LYS A 23 -4.89 -14.01 -0.83
CA LYS A 23 -5.94 -14.40 0.11
C LYS A 23 -5.98 -13.54 1.36
N TRP A 24 -4.83 -13.33 1.97
CA TRP A 24 -4.73 -12.59 3.22
C TRP A 24 -4.70 -11.08 2.99
N VAL A 25 -3.95 -10.68 1.96
CA VAL A 25 -3.73 -9.27 1.66
C VAL A 25 -5.02 -8.58 1.26
N LEU A 26 -5.84 -9.22 0.44
CA LEU A 26 -7.11 -8.63 0.01
C LEU A 26 -8.03 -8.34 1.20
N ALA A 27 -8.17 -9.29 2.11
CA ALA A 27 -9.01 -9.11 3.29
C ALA A 27 -8.53 -7.95 4.16
N GLU A 28 -7.23 -7.84 4.36
CA GLU A 28 -6.62 -6.76 5.13
C GLU A 28 -6.81 -5.40 4.44
N LEU A 29 -6.56 -5.32 3.15
CA LEU A 29 -6.71 -4.07 2.40
C LEU A 29 -8.16 -3.60 2.33
N GLN A 30 -9.11 -4.51 2.26
CA GLN A 30 -10.53 -4.17 2.27
C GLN A 30 -10.96 -3.49 3.58
N GLN A 31 -10.23 -3.72 4.66
CA GLN A 31 -10.46 -3.03 5.93
C GLN A 31 -9.69 -1.71 6.01
N VAL A 32 -8.43 -1.73 5.60
CA VAL A 32 -7.52 -0.59 5.76
C VAL A 32 -7.81 0.53 4.77
N VAL A 33 -7.96 0.22 3.49
CA VAL A 33 -8.06 1.24 2.44
C VAL A 33 -9.27 2.16 2.62
N PRO A 34 -10.49 1.65 2.84
CA PRO A 34 -11.64 2.54 3.06
C PRO A 34 -11.57 3.31 4.38
N ALA A 35 -10.98 2.71 5.41
CA ALA A 35 -10.92 3.32 6.75
C ALA A 35 -9.88 4.43 6.84
N PHE A 36 -8.79 4.33 6.08
CA PHE A 36 -7.66 5.26 6.17
C PHE A 36 -7.33 5.82 4.78
N ARG A 37 -8.17 6.71 4.28
CA ARG A 37 -8.08 7.23 2.93
C ARG A 37 -6.84 8.10 2.66
N SER A 38 -6.20 8.57 3.71
CA SER A 38 -4.96 9.34 3.62
C SER A 38 -3.72 8.52 3.89
N LEU A 39 -3.86 7.21 4.11
CA LEU A 39 -2.75 6.30 4.33
C LEU A 39 -2.31 5.70 3.00
N PRO A 40 -1.09 6.03 2.51
CA PRO A 40 -0.60 5.47 1.27
C PRO A 40 -0.43 3.96 1.33
N VAL A 41 -0.85 3.28 0.29
CA VAL A 41 -0.62 1.85 0.10
C VAL A 41 0.17 1.68 -1.19
N VAL A 42 1.37 1.10 -1.09
CA VAL A 42 2.17 0.74 -2.25
C VAL A 42 2.09 -0.76 -2.43
N PRO A 43 1.30 -1.24 -3.39
CA PRO A 43 1.21 -2.66 -3.66
C PRO A 43 2.44 -3.15 -4.41
N ILE A 44 2.97 -4.27 -3.99
CA ILE A 44 4.10 -4.92 -4.67
C ILE A 44 3.69 -6.33 -5.05
N ILE A 45 4.29 -6.87 -6.09
CA ILE A 45 4.00 -8.23 -6.53
C ILE A 45 5.21 -8.85 -7.21
N GLU A 46 5.41 -10.14 -7.00
CA GLU A 46 6.41 -10.89 -7.73
C GLU A 46 6.02 -10.94 -9.22
N ALA A 47 7.00 -10.78 -10.11
CA ALA A 47 6.78 -10.48 -11.52
C ALA A 47 5.97 -11.53 -12.29
N THR A 48 5.95 -12.79 -11.85
CA THR A 48 5.20 -13.85 -12.50
C THR A 48 3.75 -13.96 -12.05
N GLN A 49 3.36 -13.22 -11.01
CA GLN A 49 2.01 -13.25 -10.46
C GLN A 49 1.08 -12.25 -11.16
N ASN A 50 -0.21 -12.45 -10.97
CA ASN A 50 -1.23 -11.60 -11.58
C ASN A 50 -2.04 -10.90 -10.48
N GLU A 51 -2.06 -9.58 -10.51
CA GLU A 51 -2.69 -8.73 -9.50
C GLU A 51 -4.11 -8.26 -9.87
N LYS A 52 -4.63 -8.64 -11.04
CA LYS A 52 -5.86 -8.03 -11.57
C LYS A 52 -7.04 -8.06 -10.62
N GLU A 53 -7.28 -9.20 -9.97
CA GLU A 53 -8.43 -9.34 -9.08
C GLU A 53 -8.31 -8.46 -7.85
N VAL A 54 -7.11 -8.36 -7.29
CA VAL A 54 -6.90 -7.58 -6.08
C VAL A 54 -6.98 -6.09 -6.38
N ILE A 55 -6.33 -5.64 -7.43
CA ILE A 55 -6.27 -4.21 -7.77
C ILE A 55 -7.62 -3.66 -8.19
N ALA A 56 -8.45 -4.45 -8.85
CA ALA A 56 -9.78 -4.02 -9.27
C ALA A 56 -10.64 -3.54 -8.09
N HIS A 57 -10.45 -4.09 -6.91
CA HIS A 57 -11.19 -3.67 -5.71
C HIS A 57 -10.83 -2.27 -5.22
N PHE A 58 -9.69 -1.75 -5.65
CA PHE A 58 -9.16 -0.49 -5.11
C PHE A 58 -9.02 0.60 -6.16
N GLU A 59 -9.60 0.40 -7.34
CA GLU A 59 -9.70 1.45 -8.33
C GLU A 59 -10.53 2.61 -7.76
N GLY A 60 -10.06 3.81 -7.95
CA GLY A 60 -10.73 4.99 -7.43
C GLY A 60 -10.27 5.45 -6.05
N TYR A 61 -9.45 4.67 -5.37
CA TYR A 61 -8.82 5.11 -4.12
C TYR A 61 -7.48 5.77 -4.43
N ALA A 62 -7.39 7.06 -4.22
CA ALA A 62 -6.16 7.83 -4.45
C ALA A 62 -4.99 7.38 -3.56
N SER A 63 -5.31 6.73 -2.43
CA SER A 63 -4.29 6.23 -1.50
C SER A 63 -3.58 4.98 -1.97
N VAL A 64 -4.09 4.27 -2.97
CA VAL A 64 -3.47 3.06 -3.49
C VAL A 64 -2.69 3.40 -4.76
N ASP A 65 -1.38 3.21 -4.69
CA ASP A 65 -0.47 3.50 -5.80
C ASP A 65 -0.49 2.38 -6.84
N HIS A 66 0.20 2.61 -7.94
CA HIS A 66 0.41 1.58 -8.96
C HIS A 66 1.22 0.41 -8.41
N VAL A 67 0.94 -0.79 -8.92
CA VAL A 67 1.66 -1.99 -8.49
C VAL A 67 3.12 -1.92 -8.91
N VAL A 68 4.02 -2.19 -7.96
CA VAL A 68 5.45 -2.30 -8.24
C VAL A 68 5.80 -3.77 -8.34
N ARG A 69 6.32 -4.18 -9.49
CA ARG A 69 6.72 -5.56 -9.73
C ARG A 69 8.18 -5.77 -9.37
N TYR A 70 8.47 -6.86 -8.68
CA TYR A 70 9.85 -7.24 -8.37
C TYR A 70 10.12 -8.65 -8.89
N ARG A 71 11.38 -8.91 -9.30
CA ARG A 71 11.77 -10.19 -9.88
C ARG A 71 12.01 -11.26 -8.81
N ASP A 72 12.69 -10.86 -7.74
CA ASP A 72 13.09 -11.73 -6.66
C ASP A 72 13.39 -10.89 -5.41
N GLU A 73 13.74 -11.54 -4.32
CA GLU A 73 14.04 -10.86 -3.06
C GLU A 73 15.20 -9.86 -3.19
N SER A 74 16.24 -10.22 -3.92
CA SER A 74 17.39 -9.35 -4.12
C SER A 74 17.00 -8.07 -4.87
N HIS A 75 16.21 -8.20 -5.91
CA HIS A 75 15.68 -7.05 -6.64
C HIS A 75 14.80 -6.19 -5.74
N LEU A 76 13.90 -6.80 -4.98
CA LEU A 76 13.04 -6.08 -4.05
C LEU A 76 13.87 -5.25 -3.05
N ARG A 77 14.90 -5.84 -2.46
CA ARG A 77 15.79 -5.13 -1.54
C ARG A 77 16.48 -3.94 -2.22
N SER A 78 16.88 -4.09 -3.47
CA SER A 78 17.57 -3.03 -4.20
C SER A 78 16.69 -1.83 -4.49
N ILE A 79 15.38 -2.03 -4.65
CA ILE A 79 14.44 -0.94 -4.97
C ILE A 79 13.63 -0.45 -3.76
N LEU A 80 13.74 -1.13 -2.63
CA LEU A 80 12.89 -0.85 -1.48
C LEU A 80 13.02 0.60 -1.00
N THR A 81 14.22 1.05 -0.72
CA THR A 81 14.43 2.41 -0.21
C THR A 81 14.32 3.46 -1.31
N SER A 82 14.96 3.23 -2.44
CA SER A 82 15.06 4.23 -3.50
C SER A 82 13.78 4.44 -4.29
N SER A 83 12.92 3.43 -4.35
CA SER A 83 11.68 3.51 -5.13
C SER A 83 10.44 3.39 -4.26
N ILE A 84 10.29 2.27 -3.57
CA ILE A 84 9.05 1.93 -2.88
C ILE A 84 8.80 2.89 -1.69
N ILE A 85 9.76 3.01 -0.79
CA ILE A 85 9.62 3.87 0.38
C ILE A 85 9.54 5.34 -0.03
N ARG A 86 10.33 5.75 -0.99
CA ARG A 86 10.29 7.13 -1.49
C ARG A 86 8.92 7.47 -2.09
N ARG A 87 8.34 6.57 -2.87
CA ARG A 87 7.00 6.76 -3.42
C ARG A 87 5.96 6.86 -2.31
N ALA A 88 6.04 5.98 -1.32
CA ALA A 88 5.13 5.98 -0.20
C ALA A 88 5.19 7.29 0.59
N GLU A 89 6.37 7.80 0.83
CA GLU A 89 6.55 9.08 1.53
C GLU A 89 6.04 10.27 0.73
N THR A 90 6.26 10.26 -0.58
CA THR A 90 5.72 11.30 -1.46
C THR A 90 4.20 11.29 -1.44
N MET A 91 3.60 10.11 -1.47
CA MET A 91 2.15 9.97 -1.37
C MET A 91 1.63 10.39 0.00
N TYR A 92 2.36 10.07 1.05
CA TYR A 92 1.99 10.50 2.40
C TYR A 92 1.86 12.02 2.48
N ASP A 93 2.83 12.72 1.94
CA ASP A 93 2.80 14.19 1.93
C ASP A 93 1.66 14.74 1.06
N ALA A 94 1.39 14.09 -0.07
CA ALA A 94 0.32 14.52 -0.99
C ALA A 94 -1.08 14.26 -0.43
N LEU A 95 -1.26 13.17 0.31
CA LEU A 95 -2.56 12.77 0.87
C LEU A 95 -2.82 13.36 2.25
N LYS A 96 -1.79 13.87 2.87
CA LYS A 96 -1.88 14.45 4.20
C LYS A 96 -2.93 15.55 4.23
N PRO A 97 -3.90 15.50 5.15
CA PRO A 97 -4.88 16.56 5.24
C PRO A 97 -4.21 17.89 5.50
N ARG A 98 -4.64 18.91 4.78
CA ARG A 98 -4.16 20.25 5.05
C ARG A 98 -4.70 20.70 6.39
N THR A 99 -3.81 20.96 7.31
CA THR A 99 -4.18 21.51 8.58
C THR A 99 -4.40 23.00 8.39
N LEU A 100 -5.63 23.43 8.59
CA LEU A 100 -5.92 24.85 8.62
C LEU A 100 -5.53 25.36 9.98
N ILE A 101 -4.69 26.35 9.98
CA ILE A 101 -4.25 26.99 11.22
C ILE A 101 -5.12 28.22 11.41
N TYR A 102 -5.78 28.23 12.50
CA TYR A 102 -6.66 29.32 12.87
C TYR A 102 -6.06 30.14 13.98
#